data_466068f4218c1095f93164cb95d8af30
#
_entry.id   466068f4218c1095f93164cb95d8af30
#
_cell.length_a   1.000
_cell.length_b   1.000
_cell.length_c   1.000
_cell.angle_alpha   90.00
_cell.angle_beta   90.00
_cell.angle_gamma   90.00
#
_symmetry.space_group_name_H-M   'P 1'
#
loop_
_entity.id
_entity.type
_entity.pdbx_description
1 polymer ?
#
loop_
_entity_poly.entity_id
_entity_poly.type
_entity_poly.pdbx_seq_one_letter_code
_entity_poly.pdbx_strand_id
1 'polypeptide(L)'
;MKLARLLLLAFGPFTNKTLDFSTGSGNLHLIYGPNEAGKSSALRAMTDLRFGIPLRSPDDFVHPAGELRIGGVFIDQTGRPVGLIRRKGRGTTLSGLDVRTEQTDPGFAVDSRLERELTGGLERREFEAMFGLNHARLREGGAVLLSGEGDLGSALFEASAGTSGIAALLAALDTDAKKLYSQHGRAQNAVINEARRQLDEQRKAW
;
A
#
# COMPACT_ATOMS: atom_id res chain seq x y z
N MET A 1 13.93 9.61 -3.62
CA MET A 1 14.03 10.68 -2.58
C MET A 1 14.24 10.09 -1.19
N LYS A 2 15.13 10.65 -0.36
CA LYS A 2 15.38 10.27 1.04
C LYS A 2 14.67 11.25 1.98
N LEU A 3 13.88 10.75 2.94
CA LEU A 3 13.25 11.59 3.96
C LEU A 3 14.32 12.07 4.95
N ALA A 4 14.48 13.39 5.08
CA ALA A 4 15.39 14.01 6.04
C ALA A 4 14.69 14.51 7.30
N ARG A 5 13.48 15.10 7.16
CA ARG A 5 12.63 15.51 8.29
C ARG A 5 11.18 15.16 8.04
N LEU A 6 10.48 14.71 9.08
CA LEU A 6 9.03 14.52 9.08
C LEU A 6 8.41 15.54 10.03
N LEU A 7 7.51 16.35 9.50
CA LEU A 7 6.82 17.41 10.22
C LEU A 7 5.38 16.96 10.52
N LEU A 8 5.10 16.64 11.76
CA LEU A 8 3.79 16.24 12.24
C LEU A 8 3.09 17.51 12.76
N LEU A 9 2.53 18.29 11.81
CA LEU A 9 1.98 19.62 12.09
C LEU A 9 0.65 19.53 12.86
N ALA A 10 -0.26 18.69 12.36
CA ALA A 10 -1.53 18.34 12.99
C ALA A 10 -1.88 16.91 12.56
N PHE A 11 -1.47 15.90 13.32
CA PHE A 11 -1.67 14.51 12.94
C PHE A 11 -1.55 13.55 14.14
N GLY A 12 -2.57 12.72 14.37
CA GLY A 12 -2.62 11.83 15.52
C GLY A 12 -2.47 12.62 16.83
N PRO A 13 -1.56 12.22 17.72
CA PRO A 13 -1.33 12.94 18.99
C PRO A 13 -0.41 14.16 18.83
N PHE A 14 0.06 14.45 17.61
CA PHE A 14 1.10 15.43 17.41
C PHE A 14 0.57 16.79 16.96
N THR A 15 1.10 17.84 17.57
CA THR A 15 0.94 19.23 17.17
C THR A 15 2.33 19.85 17.03
N ASN A 16 2.69 20.28 15.81
CA ASN A 16 3.97 20.91 15.49
C ASN A 16 5.19 20.13 16.00
N LYS A 17 5.21 18.81 15.80
CA LYS A 17 6.32 17.94 16.17
C LYS A 17 7.16 17.58 14.97
N THR A 18 8.48 17.72 15.07
CA THR A 18 9.44 17.34 14.03
C THR A 18 10.22 16.09 14.45
N LEU A 19 10.33 15.12 13.53
CA LEU A 19 11.28 14.03 13.62
C LEU A 19 12.39 14.28 12.60
N ASP A 20 13.61 14.43 13.07
CA ASP A 20 14.78 14.74 12.25
C ASP A 20 15.61 13.48 12.02
N PHE A 21 15.77 13.11 10.77
CA PHE A 21 16.58 11.99 10.28
C PHE A 21 17.85 12.44 9.57
N SER A 22 18.14 13.75 9.55
CA SER A 22 19.35 14.30 8.95
C SER A 22 20.55 14.23 9.88
N THR A 23 20.33 14.06 11.18
CA THR A 23 21.37 14.02 12.19
C THR A 23 21.94 12.62 12.37
N GLY A 24 23.28 12.51 12.45
CA GLY A 24 23.98 11.26 12.64
C GLY A 24 24.66 10.72 11.39
N SER A 25 25.67 9.87 11.59
CA SER A 25 26.49 9.28 10.53
C SER A 25 25.93 7.97 9.96
N GLY A 26 24.82 7.47 10.52
CA GLY A 26 24.22 6.16 10.18
C GLY A 26 23.02 6.27 9.26
N ASN A 27 22.72 5.17 8.58
CA ASN A 27 21.50 5.04 7.76
C ASN A 27 20.34 4.42 8.56
N LEU A 28 20.53 4.11 9.86
CA LEU A 28 19.52 3.52 10.74
C LEU A 28 19.07 4.56 11.77
N HIS A 29 17.77 4.81 11.82
CA HIS A 29 17.14 5.68 12.79
C HIS A 29 16.17 4.87 13.65
N LEU A 30 16.35 4.90 14.98
CA LEU A 30 15.48 4.22 15.93
C LEU A 30 14.52 5.23 16.58
N ILE A 31 13.22 5.05 16.35
CA ILE A 31 12.16 5.80 17.01
C ILE A 31 11.59 4.92 18.12
N TYR A 32 11.85 5.29 19.38
CA TYR A 32 11.34 4.56 20.53
C TYR A 32 10.48 5.44 21.43
N GLY A 33 9.67 4.83 22.27
CA GLY A 33 8.81 5.53 23.23
C GLY A 33 7.81 4.56 23.87
N PRO A 34 7.14 4.98 24.95
CA PRO A 34 6.12 4.18 25.61
C PRO A 34 4.93 3.86 24.69
N ASN A 35 4.04 2.99 25.14
CA ASN A 35 2.78 2.78 24.45
C ASN A 35 2.03 4.11 24.38
N GLU A 36 1.27 4.29 23.30
CA GLU A 36 0.49 5.52 23.02
C GLU A 36 1.32 6.78 22.71
N ALA A 37 2.65 6.71 22.70
CA ALA A 37 3.51 7.83 22.31
C ALA A 37 3.39 8.27 20.83
N GLY A 38 2.50 7.65 20.07
CA GLY A 38 2.26 8.02 18.65
C GLY A 38 3.18 7.35 17.64
N LYS A 39 3.96 6.31 18.01
CA LYS A 39 4.86 5.61 17.06
C LYS A 39 4.14 5.13 15.81
N SER A 40 2.97 4.53 15.96
CA SER A 40 2.15 4.06 14.84
C SER A 40 1.57 5.20 14.01
N SER A 41 1.21 6.33 14.65
CA SER A 41 0.77 7.54 13.95
C SER A 41 1.90 8.15 13.12
N ALA A 42 3.13 8.19 13.66
CA ALA A 42 4.30 8.66 12.91
C ALA A 42 4.60 7.76 11.69
N LEU A 43 4.48 6.43 11.82
CA LEU A 43 4.63 5.50 10.69
C LEU A 43 3.56 5.73 9.63
N ARG A 44 2.29 5.89 10.03
CA ARG A 44 1.19 6.21 9.09
C ARG A 44 1.41 7.56 8.42
N ALA A 45 1.89 8.57 9.16
CA ALA A 45 2.20 9.88 8.61
C ALA A 45 3.24 9.80 7.47
N MET A 46 4.27 8.95 7.58
CA MET A 46 5.25 8.75 6.50
C MET A 46 4.60 8.20 5.22
N THR A 47 3.64 7.31 5.36
CA THR A 47 2.87 6.76 4.23
C THR A 47 1.87 7.79 3.70
N ASP A 48 1.12 8.44 4.58
CA ASP A 48 0.09 9.42 4.22
C ASP A 48 0.66 10.67 3.57
N LEU A 49 1.86 11.07 3.94
CA LEU A 49 2.60 12.16 3.26
C LEU A 49 2.83 11.83 1.78
N ARG A 50 3.16 10.57 1.47
CA ARG A 50 3.42 10.13 0.10
C ARG A 50 2.14 9.94 -0.71
N PHE A 51 1.17 9.24 -0.15
CA PHE A 51 0.00 8.72 -0.88
C PHE A 51 -1.30 9.46 -0.60
N GLY A 52 -1.28 10.45 0.31
CA GLY A 52 -2.48 11.18 0.73
C GLY A 52 -3.08 10.65 2.02
N ILE A 53 -3.75 11.51 2.77
CA ILE A 53 -4.44 11.14 4.02
C ILE A 53 -5.79 10.51 3.67
N PRO A 54 -6.11 9.29 4.13
CA PRO A 54 -7.37 8.62 3.82
C PRO A 54 -8.60 9.41 4.30
N LEU A 55 -9.74 9.24 3.63
CA LEU A 55 -11.01 9.85 4.06
C LEU A 55 -11.37 9.49 5.50
N ARG A 56 -11.20 8.21 5.87
CA ARG A 56 -11.32 7.72 7.25
C ARG A 56 -9.90 7.50 7.78
N SER A 57 -9.38 8.47 8.50
CA SER A 57 -8.08 8.37 9.15
C SER A 57 -8.28 8.04 10.62
N PRO A 58 -7.51 7.11 11.20
CA PRO A 58 -7.53 6.87 12.64
C PRO A 58 -6.76 7.94 13.42
N ASP A 59 -6.19 8.93 12.74
CA ASP A 59 -5.32 9.94 13.32
C ASP A 59 -5.98 11.33 13.44
N ASP A 60 -7.33 11.38 13.46
CA ASP A 60 -8.14 12.62 13.60
C ASP A 60 -8.75 12.80 15.01
N PHE A 61 -8.18 12.15 16.02
CA PHE A 61 -8.73 12.15 17.38
C PHE A 61 -8.32 13.37 18.23
N VAL A 62 -7.23 14.08 17.89
CA VAL A 62 -6.82 15.34 18.53
C VAL A 62 -7.17 16.54 17.68
N HIS A 63 -7.01 16.39 16.36
CA HIS A 63 -7.25 17.45 15.39
C HIS A 63 -8.46 17.13 14.53
N PRO A 64 -9.33 18.12 14.24
CA PRO A 64 -10.42 17.92 13.28
C PRO A 64 -9.90 17.38 11.95
N ALA A 65 -10.65 16.46 11.34
CA ALA A 65 -10.22 15.79 10.12
C ALA A 65 -9.77 16.75 9.00
N GLY A 66 -10.42 17.91 8.86
CA GLY A 66 -10.06 18.93 7.86
C GLY A 66 -8.76 19.67 8.14
N GLU A 67 -8.23 19.59 9.36
CA GLU A 67 -6.99 20.26 9.78
C GLU A 67 -5.76 19.36 9.68
N LEU A 68 -5.95 18.07 9.41
CA LEU A 68 -4.83 17.12 9.34
C LEU A 68 -3.82 17.57 8.28
N ARG A 69 -2.56 17.74 8.75
CA ARG A 69 -1.43 18.19 7.92
C ARG A 69 -0.14 17.48 8.33
N ILE A 70 0.57 17.05 7.32
CA ILE A 70 1.87 16.39 7.46
C ILE A 70 2.82 17.07 6.49
N GLY A 71 3.96 17.52 6.96
CA GLY A 71 5.04 18.02 6.13
C GLY A 71 6.22 17.06 6.10
N GLY A 72 7.07 17.22 5.14
CA GLY A 72 8.34 16.50 5.05
C GLY A 72 9.35 17.24 4.23
N VAL A 73 10.60 17.11 4.65
CA VAL A 73 11.77 17.56 3.87
C VAL A 73 12.47 16.32 3.35
N PHE A 74 12.59 16.23 2.04
CA PHE A 74 13.25 15.15 1.35
C PHE A 74 14.56 15.66 0.73
N ILE A 75 15.54 14.78 0.59
CA ILE A 75 16.72 15.02 -0.22
C ILE A 75 16.54 14.28 -1.54
N ASP A 76 16.62 15.00 -2.64
CA ASP A 76 16.53 14.42 -3.97
C ASP A 76 17.83 13.68 -4.36
N GLN A 77 17.87 13.12 -5.57
CA GLN A 77 19.04 12.40 -6.09
C GLN A 77 20.25 13.31 -6.32
N THR A 78 20.04 14.63 -6.42
CA THR A 78 21.10 15.63 -6.60
C THR A 78 21.60 16.21 -5.27
N GLY A 79 21.03 15.77 -4.14
CA GLY A 79 21.35 16.27 -2.79
C GLY A 79 20.61 17.54 -2.41
N ARG A 80 19.63 18.00 -3.21
CA ARG A 80 18.87 19.22 -2.91
C ARG A 80 17.71 18.92 -1.97
N PRO A 81 17.44 19.80 -0.99
CA PRO A 81 16.26 19.65 -0.14
C PRO A 81 14.99 20.05 -0.89
N VAL A 82 13.98 19.21 -0.79
CA VAL A 82 12.64 19.42 -1.34
C VAL A 82 11.63 19.33 -0.19
N GLY A 83 10.96 20.42 0.09
CA GLY A 83 9.91 20.49 1.11
C GLY A 83 8.54 20.22 0.51
N LEU A 84 7.76 19.35 1.13
CA LEU A 84 6.41 18.99 0.72
C LEU A 84 5.49 18.98 1.93
N ILE A 85 4.25 19.39 1.72
CA ILE A 85 3.18 19.34 2.74
C ILE A 85 1.94 18.69 2.16
N ARG A 86 1.39 17.74 2.90
CA ARG A 86 0.15 17.06 2.60
C ARG A 86 -0.94 17.51 3.57
N ARG A 87 -2.07 17.92 3.06
CA ARG A 87 -3.29 18.20 3.85
C ARG A 87 -4.36 17.17 3.53
N LYS A 88 -5.27 16.93 4.46
CA LYS A 88 -6.46 16.13 4.18
C LYS A 88 -7.42 16.93 3.31
N GLY A 89 -8.00 16.29 2.31
CA GLY A 89 -8.94 16.94 1.40
C GLY A 89 -9.23 16.11 0.17
N ARG A 90 -10.00 16.69 -0.74
CA ARG A 90 -10.26 16.16 -2.09
C ARG A 90 -9.42 16.94 -3.11
N GLY A 91 -9.09 16.29 -4.23
CA GLY A 91 -8.28 16.88 -5.29
C GLY A 91 -6.81 17.01 -4.92
N THR A 92 -6.17 18.10 -5.31
CA THR A 92 -4.74 18.35 -5.06
C THR A 92 -4.51 18.67 -3.59
N THR A 93 -3.96 17.68 -2.87
CA THR A 93 -3.70 17.79 -1.42
C THR A 93 -2.21 17.91 -1.08
N LEU A 94 -1.32 17.69 -2.05
CA LEU A 94 0.12 17.87 -1.91
C LEU A 94 0.52 19.25 -2.45
N SER A 95 1.32 19.98 -1.68
CA SER A 95 1.83 21.31 -2.03
C SER A 95 3.30 21.43 -1.65
N GLY A 96 3.99 22.42 -2.17
CA GLY A 96 5.31 22.78 -1.72
C GLY A 96 5.35 23.28 -0.28
N LEU A 97 6.48 23.09 0.35
CA LEU A 97 6.79 23.58 1.69
C LEU A 97 8.15 24.27 1.63
N ASP A 98 8.23 25.51 2.08
CA ASP A 98 9.51 26.17 2.27
C ASP A 98 10.29 25.48 3.39
N VAL A 99 11.50 24.98 3.05
CA VAL A 99 12.34 24.17 3.93
C VAL A 99 12.83 24.96 5.15
N ARG A 100 12.92 26.30 5.04
CA ARG A 100 13.44 27.20 6.09
C ARG A 100 12.37 27.66 7.03
N THR A 101 11.20 28.05 6.49
CA THR A 101 10.10 28.60 7.29
C THR A 101 9.09 27.53 7.70
N GLU A 102 9.16 26.33 7.08
CA GLU A 102 8.23 25.21 7.27
C GLU A 102 6.76 25.58 6.96
N GLN A 103 6.58 26.61 6.14
CA GLN A 103 5.26 27.06 5.67
C GLN A 103 4.97 26.57 4.26
N THR A 104 3.70 26.53 3.91
CA THR A 104 3.30 26.19 2.54
C THR A 104 3.89 27.20 1.55
N ASP A 105 4.58 26.70 0.53
CA ASP A 105 5.10 27.49 -0.58
C ASP A 105 4.13 27.39 -1.77
N PRO A 106 3.31 28.41 -2.03
CA PRO A 106 2.38 28.38 -3.14
C PRO A 106 3.06 28.54 -4.51
N GLY A 107 4.30 29.02 -4.53
CA GLY A 107 5.10 29.15 -5.75
C GLY A 107 5.75 27.83 -6.20
N PHE A 108 5.80 26.84 -5.32
CA PHE A 108 6.40 25.54 -5.64
C PHE A 108 5.36 24.62 -6.31
N ALA A 109 5.54 24.37 -7.60
CA ALA A 109 4.67 23.45 -8.34
C ALA A 109 5.03 21.99 -8.07
N VAL A 110 4.03 21.22 -7.66
CA VAL A 110 4.14 19.75 -7.54
C VAL A 110 3.67 19.16 -8.86
N ASP A 111 4.58 18.61 -9.63
CA ASP A 111 4.28 17.95 -10.88
C ASP A 111 4.21 16.40 -10.72
N SER A 112 3.74 15.73 -11.76
CA SER A 112 3.60 14.27 -11.78
C SER A 112 4.95 13.52 -11.69
N ARG A 113 6.05 14.17 -12.06
CA ARG A 113 7.39 13.62 -11.94
C ARG A 113 7.80 13.58 -10.47
N LEU A 114 7.60 14.69 -9.76
CA LEU A 114 7.89 14.79 -8.33
C LEU A 114 7.04 13.81 -7.51
N GLU A 115 5.74 13.69 -7.84
CA GLU A 115 4.86 12.70 -7.18
C GLU A 115 5.37 11.27 -7.41
N ARG A 116 5.82 10.94 -8.60
CA ARG A 116 6.39 9.63 -8.91
C ARG A 116 7.71 9.38 -8.18
N GLU A 117 8.56 10.38 -8.06
CA GLU A 117 9.78 10.29 -7.26
C GLU A 117 9.48 10.12 -5.76
N LEU A 118 8.46 10.79 -5.25
CA LEU A 118 8.03 10.72 -3.85
C LEU A 118 7.49 9.34 -3.50
N THR A 119 6.70 8.72 -4.38
CA THR A 119 6.13 7.38 -4.19
C THR A 119 7.07 6.25 -4.59
N GLY A 120 8.15 6.55 -5.34
CA GLY A 120 9.02 5.55 -5.96
C GLY A 120 8.34 4.80 -7.11
N GLY A 121 7.25 5.35 -7.67
CA GLY A 121 6.44 4.71 -8.71
C GLY A 121 5.55 3.58 -8.18
N LEU A 122 5.47 3.40 -6.87
CA LEU A 122 4.68 2.36 -6.22
C LEU A 122 3.27 2.86 -5.89
N GLU A 123 2.32 1.94 -5.81
CA GLU A 123 1.04 2.18 -5.17
C GLU A 123 1.15 2.11 -3.64
N ARG A 124 0.18 2.69 -2.93
CA ARG A 124 0.14 2.67 -1.46
C ARG A 124 0.27 1.25 -0.89
N ARG A 125 -0.47 0.29 -1.43
CA ARG A 125 -0.47 -1.10 -0.94
C ARG A 125 0.89 -1.76 -1.10
N GLU A 126 1.52 -1.56 -2.25
CA GLU A 126 2.86 -2.08 -2.54
C GLU A 126 3.90 -1.48 -1.60
N PHE A 127 3.89 -0.15 -1.45
CA PHE A 127 4.79 0.55 -0.53
C PHE A 127 4.62 0.05 0.91
N GLU A 128 3.39 -0.06 1.38
CA GLU A 128 3.10 -0.55 2.72
C GLU A 128 3.49 -2.03 2.91
N ALA A 129 3.35 -2.86 1.89
CA ALA A 129 3.78 -4.26 1.93
C ALA A 129 5.30 -4.38 2.00
N MET A 130 6.03 -3.54 1.27
CA MET A 130 7.50 -3.59 1.19
C MET A 130 8.19 -2.90 2.37
N PHE A 131 7.64 -1.77 2.83
CA PHE A 131 8.32 -0.87 3.79
C PHE A 131 7.54 -0.62 5.07
N GLY A 132 6.23 -0.88 5.10
CA GLY A 132 5.34 -0.62 6.23
C GLY A 132 5.16 -1.85 7.14
N LEU A 133 6.20 -2.61 7.41
CA LEU A 133 6.13 -3.82 8.23
C LEU A 133 5.71 -3.48 9.67
N ASN A 134 4.60 -4.07 10.11
CA ASN A 134 4.15 -4.06 11.49
C ASN A 134 3.76 -5.46 11.94
N HIS A 135 3.52 -5.65 13.24
CA HIS A 135 3.22 -6.96 13.81
C HIS A 135 1.97 -7.62 13.17
N ALA A 136 0.92 -6.85 12.87
CA ALA A 136 -0.30 -7.40 12.25
C ALA A 136 0.00 -7.92 10.83
N ARG A 137 0.72 -7.15 10.03
CA ARG A 137 1.12 -7.55 8.67
C ARG A 137 2.10 -8.72 8.65
N LEU A 138 3.03 -8.77 9.60
CA LEU A 138 3.92 -9.93 9.75
C LEU A 138 3.14 -11.21 10.08
N ARG A 139 2.12 -11.12 10.94
CA ARG A 139 1.22 -12.26 11.22
C ARG A 139 0.38 -12.67 10.01
N GLU A 140 -0.20 -11.69 9.32
CA GLU A 140 -1.00 -11.92 8.12
C GLU A 140 -0.14 -12.55 7.00
N GLY A 141 1.03 -11.99 6.73
CA GLY A 141 1.99 -12.56 5.78
C GLY A 141 2.44 -13.97 6.17
N GLY A 142 2.70 -14.21 7.45
CA GLY A 142 3.01 -15.54 7.95
C GLY A 142 1.86 -16.53 7.79
N ALA A 143 0.62 -16.11 8.01
CA ALA A 143 -0.57 -16.94 7.79
C ALA A 143 -0.76 -17.29 6.32
N VAL A 144 -0.57 -16.32 5.42
CA VAL A 144 -0.63 -16.53 3.96
C VAL A 144 0.46 -17.51 3.49
N LEU A 145 1.67 -17.40 4.03
CA LEU A 145 2.76 -18.35 3.74
C LEU A 145 2.43 -19.77 4.22
N LEU A 146 1.85 -19.89 5.41
CA LEU A 146 1.46 -21.20 5.98
C LEU A 146 0.27 -21.83 5.27
N SER A 147 -0.67 -21.03 4.77
CA SER A 147 -1.81 -21.53 3.98
C SER A 147 -1.43 -21.95 2.55
N GLY A 148 -0.24 -21.57 2.10
CA GLY A 148 0.18 -21.78 0.70
C GLY A 148 -0.59 -20.94 -0.31
N GLU A 149 -1.39 -19.97 0.17
CA GLU A 149 -2.13 -19.06 -0.69
C GLU A 149 -1.25 -17.88 -1.10
N GLY A 150 -1.39 -17.45 -2.36
CA GLY A 150 -0.69 -16.30 -2.94
C GLY A 150 0.61 -16.65 -3.65
N ASP A 151 1.07 -15.71 -4.47
CA ASP A 151 2.23 -15.88 -5.36
C ASP A 151 3.53 -16.21 -4.62
N LEU A 152 3.72 -15.68 -3.42
CA LEU A 152 4.92 -15.90 -2.63
C LEU A 152 4.94 -17.30 -1.99
N GLY A 153 3.79 -17.79 -1.50
CA GLY A 153 3.66 -19.15 -0.97
C GLY A 153 3.91 -20.18 -2.05
N SER A 154 3.34 -19.97 -3.23
CA SER A 154 3.58 -20.84 -4.40
C SER A 154 5.04 -20.80 -4.84
N ALA A 155 5.66 -19.61 -4.92
CA ALA A 155 7.06 -19.45 -5.32
C ALA A 155 8.04 -20.11 -4.32
N LEU A 156 7.80 -20.00 -3.02
CA LEU A 156 8.61 -20.67 -1.99
C LEU A 156 8.44 -22.19 -2.02
N PHE A 157 7.22 -22.66 -2.23
CA PHE A 157 6.95 -24.08 -2.38
C PHE A 157 7.64 -24.63 -3.63
N GLU A 158 7.52 -23.94 -4.79
CA GLU A 158 8.20 -24.30 -6.02
C GLU A 158 9.73 -24.33 -5.86
N ALA A 159 10.29 -23.30 -5.19
CA ALA A 159 11.72 -23.22 -4.93
C ALA A 159 12.21 -24.33 -4.00
N SER A 160 11.42 -24.71 -2.99
CA SER A 160 11.79 -25.74 -2.02
C SER A 160 11.61 -27.15 -2.56
N ALA A 161 10.61 -27.37 -3.40
CA ALA A 161 10.27 -28.69 -3.97
C ALA A 161 11.01 -28.99 -5.27
N GLY A 162 11.73 -28.04 -5.87
CA GLY A 162 12.40 -28.19 -7.15
C GLY A 162 11.43 -28.39 -8.33
N THR A 163 10.17 -28.03 -8.16
CA THR A 163 9.06 -28.33 -9.07
C THR A 163 8.52 -27.05 -9.72
N SER A 164 9.40 -26.31 -10.41
CA SER A 164 8.97 -25.13 -11.18
C SER A 164 7.94 -25.56 -12.25
N GLY A 165 6.75 -24.95 -12.20
CA GLY A 165 5.70 -25.16 -13.18
C GLY A 165 4.49 -25.99 -12.74
N ILE A 166 4.50 -26.61 -11.54
CA ILE A 166 3.32 -27.35 -11.03
C ILE A 166 2.11 -26.43 -10.83
N ALA A 167 2.32 -25.23 -10.29
CA ALA A 167 1.23 -24.27 -10.11
C ALA A 167 0.60 -23.86 -11.47
N ALA A 168 1.42 -23.63 -12.49
CA ALA A 168 0.95 -23.34 -13.84
C ALA A 168 0.20 -24.54 -14.45
N LEU A 169 0.66 -25.76 -14.23
CA LEU A 169 -0.01 -26.97 -14.68
C LEU A 169 -1.35 -27.17 -13.99
N LEU A 170 -1.42 -26.97 -12.67
CA LEU A 170 -2.67 -27.07 -11.90
C LEU A 170 -3.67 -26.00 -12.34
N ALA A 171 -3.24 -24.76 -12.58
CA ALA A 171 -4.09 -23.69 -13.11
C ALA A 171 -4.61 -24.01 -14.52
N ALA A 172 -3.78 -24.60 -15.37
CA ALA A 172 -4.19 -25.05 -16.70
C ALA A 172 -5.23 -26.19 -16.62
N LEU A 173 -5.00 -27.18 -15.75
CA LEU A 173 -5.92 -28.29 -15.52
C LEU A 173 -7.25 -27.83 -14.95
N ASP A 174 -7.25 -26.88 -14.00
CA ASP A 174 -8.48 -26.28 -13.44
C ASP A 174 -9.25 -25.51 -14.51
N THR A 175 -8.54 -24.78 -15.37
CA THR A 175 -9.14 -24.09 -16.52
C THR A 175 -9.79 -25.08 -17.50
N ASP A 176 -9.12 -26.18 -17.79
CA ASP A 176 -9.64 -27.21 -18.70
C ASP A 176 -10.82 -27.97 -18.04
N ALA A 177 -10.73 -28.27 -16.76
CA ALA A 177 -11.85 -28.84 -16.01
C ALA A 177 -13.10 -27.94 -16.04
N LYS A 178 -12.92 -26.63 -15.88
CA LYS A 178 -14.03 -25.64 -15.97
C LYS A 178 -14.63 -25.53 -17.39
N LYS A 179 -13.86 -25.80 -18.45
CA LYS A 179 -14.39 -25.89 -19.81
C LYS A 179 -15.28 -27.13 -19.99
N LEU A 180 -14.96 -28.21 -19.31
CA LEU A 180 -15.75 -29.45 -19.38
C LEU A 180 -17.01 -29.37 -18.52
N TYR A 181 -16.87 -28.90 -17.26
CA TYR A 181 -17.97 -28.84 -16.30
C TYR A 181 -17.90 -27.62 -15.38
N SER A 182 -19.04 -27.01 -15.11
CA SER A 182 -19.18 -25.92 -14.12
C SER A 182 -20.26 -26.23 -13.11
N GLN A 183 -19.90 -26.29 -11.83
CA GLN A 183 -20.82 -26.64 -10.74
C GLN A 183 -21.99 -25.64 -10.57
N HIS A 184 -21.78 -24.37 -10.90
CA HIS A 184 -22.76 -23.29 -10.67
C HIS A 184 -23.65 -22.97 -11.88
N GLY A 185 -23.65 -23.78 -12.93
CA GLY A 185 -24.61 -23.72 -14.03
C GLY A 185 -24.58 -22.47 -14.94
N ARG A 186 -23.79 -21.45 -14.58
CA ARG A 186 -23.74 -20.17 -15.30
C ARG A 186 -22.75 -20.16 -16.48
N ALA A 187 -21.88 -21.14 -16.57
CA ALA A 187 -21.01 -21.29 -17.73
C ALA A 187 -21.81 -22.03 -18.84
N GLN A 188 -22.49 -21.27 -19.68
CA GLN A 188 -23.26 -21.78 -20.83
C GLN A 188 -22.41 -22.59 -21.82
N ASN A 189 -21.09 -22.53 -21.68
CA ASN A 189 -20.14 -23.13 -22.65
C ASN A 189 -19.43 -24.38 -22.09
N ALA A 190 -19.74 -24.85 -20.89
CA ALA A 190 -19.15 -26.10 -20.40
C ALA A 190 -19.81 -27.30 -21.08
N VAL A 191 -19.03 -28.13 -21.76
CA VAL A 191 -19.50 -29.21 -22.64
C VAL A 191 -20.51 -30.14 -21.96
N ILE A 192 -20.24 -30.55 -20.74
CA ILE A 192 -21.14 -31.45 -19.97
C ILE A 192 -22.43 -30.73 -19.56
N ASN A 193 -22.36 -29.47 -19.18
CA ASN A 193 -23.55 -28.70 -18.81
C ASN A 193 -24.46 -28.49 -20.03
N GLU A 194 -23.91 -28.22 -21.20
CA GLU A 194 -24.63 -28.09 -22.46
C GLU A 194 -25.32 -29.39 -22.85
N ALA A 195 -24.57 -30.50 -22.88
CA ALA A 195 -25.12 -31.83 -23.20
C ALA A 195 -26.27 -32.22 -22.23
N ARG A 196 -26.12 -31.92 -20.93
CA ARG A 196 -27.17 -32.17 -19.94
C ARG A 196 -28.43 -31.35 -20.20
N ARG A 197 -28.27 -30.05 -20.53
CA ARG A 197 -29.39 -29.19 -20.89
C ARG A 197 -30.15 -29.71 -22.11
N GLN A 198 -29.42 -30.09 -23.17
CA GLN A 198 -30.03 -30.66 -24.38
C GLN A 198 -30.78 -31.96 -24.09
N LEU A 199 -30.23 -32.82 -23.25
CA LEU A 199 -30.92 -34.05 -22.83
C LEU A 199 -32.20 -33.75 -22.06
N ASP A 200 -32.19 -32.78 -21.13
CA ASP A 200 -33.35 -32.39 -20.36
C ASP A 200 -34.45 -31.73 -21.22
N GLU A 201 -34.06 -30.97 -22.26
CA GLU A 201 -34.97 -30.41 -23.25
C GLU A 201 -35.63 -31.50 -24.09
N GLN A 202 -34.86 -32.47 -24.54
CA GLN A 202 -35.39 -33.62 -25.28
C GLN A 202 -36.36 -34.49 -24.45
N ARG A 203 -36.07 -34.71 -23.16
CA ARG A 203 -36.94 -35.42 -22.23
C ARG A 203 -38.25 -34.71 -21.94
N LYS A 204 -38.28 -33.37 -22.03
CA LYS A 204 -39.55 -32.60 -21.87
C LYS A 204 -40.39 -32.54 -23.15
N ALA A 205 -39.78 -32.81 -24.28
CA ALA A 205 -40.42 -32.78 -25.58
C ALA A 205 -41.09 -34.14 -25.95
N TRP A 206 -40.80 -35.17 -25.16
CA TRP A 206 -41.44 -36.49 -25.18
C TRP A 206 -42.52 -36.58 -24.10
#